data_e0f78a592e373c1f13ae09707149ff40
#
_entry.id   e0f78a592e373c1f13ae09707149ff40
#
_cell.length_a   1.000
_cell.length_b   1.000
_cell.length_c   1.000
_cell.angle_alpha   90.00
_cell.angle_beta   90.00
_cell.angle_gamma   90.00
#
_symmetry.space_group_name_H-M   'P 1'
#
loop_
_entity.id
_entity.type
_entity.pdbx_description
1 polymer ?
#
loop_
_entity_poly.entity_id
_entity_poly.type
_entity_poly.pdbx_seq_one_letter_code
_entity_poly.pdbx_strand_id
1 'polypeptide(L)'
;MKAIQTLALCALALSGCAALPTNLKTPEVSFVGLKTLEASVFEQKLEVRMKVRNPNSIELPVNGLDVDIELAGEPFARGVSAREFVVPARGEAEFDMNVTANAATALLKIVGERKSDPIGYKLKGKLSTKIGMLRTIPFEESGTLPVADLLGKKPKGS
;
A
#
# COMPACT_ATOMS: atom_id res chain seq x y z
N MET A 1 -38.09 45.29 20.53
CA MET A 1 -36.63 45.31 20.51
C MET A 1 -36.00 44.00 21.03
N LYS A 2 -36.67 43.21 21.87
CA LYS A 2 -36.10 41.92 22.40
C LYS A 2 -36.13 40.76 21.37
N ALA A 3 -37.04 40.78 20.42
CA ALA A 3 -37.14 39.69 19.42
C ALA A 3 -36.05 39.74 18.31
N ILE A 4 -35.48 40.90 18.05
CA ILE A 4 -34.43 41.08 17.02
C ILE A 4 -33.05 40.61 17.55
N GLN A 5 -32.82 40.73 18.88
CA GLN A 5 -31.56 40.27 19.50
C GLN A 5 -31.44 38.74 19.58
N THR A 6 -32.57 38.02 19.70
CA THR A 6 -32.58 36.56 19.74
C THR A 6 -32.32 35.93 18.33
N LEU A 7 -32.70 36.62 17.26
CA LEU A 7 -32.48 36.14 15.90
C LEU A 7 -31.00 36.28 15.46
N ALA A 8 -30.28 37.30 15.97
CA ALA A 8 -28.87 37.51 15.65
C ALA A 8 -27.92 36.50 16.33
N LEU A 9 -28.31 35.90 17.44
CA LEU A 9 -27.49 34.94 18.17
C LEU A 9 -27.56 33.52 17.56
N CYS A 10 -28.63 33.20 16.82
CA CYS A 10 -28.80 31.90 16.17
C CYS A 10 -28.02 31.79 14.83
N ALA A 11 -27.64 32.91 14.20
CA ALA A 11 -26.95 32.95 12.92
C ALA A 11 -25.43 32.63 12.99
N LEU A 12 -24.82 32.65 14.18
CA LEU A 12 -23.38 32.39 14.37
C LEU A 12 -23.02 30.91 14.58
N ALA A 13 -23.99 30.00 14.68
CA ALA A 13 -23.74 28.60 15.02
C ALA A 13 -23.56 27.68 13.79
N LEU A 14 -23.62 28.18 12.54
CA LEU A 14 -23.59 27.33 11.34
C LEU A 14 -22.25 27.35 10.54
N SER A 15 -21.19 27.95 11.05
CA SER A 15 -19.91 28.06 10.33
C SER A 15 -18.93 26.92 10.60
N GLY A 16 -19.38 25.76 11.02
CA GLY A 16 -18.57 24.59 11.32
C GLY A 16 -18.53 23.52 10.23
N CYS A 17 -18.64 23.85 8.95
CA CYS A 17 -18.27 22.92 7.89
C CYS A 17 -16.75 22.84 7.81
N ALA A 18 -16.14 21.88 8.53
CA ALA A 18 -14.78 21.48 8.25
C ALA A 18 -14.71 21.02 6.79
N ALA A 19 -14.18 21.87 5.91
CA ALA A 19 -13.97 21.56 4.52
C ALA A 19 -13.01 20.37 4.45
N LEU A 20 -13.53 19.19 4.07
CA LEU A 20 -12.69 18.06 3.74
C LEU A 20 -11.73 18.49 2.62
N PRO A 21 -10.44 18.22 2.73
CA PRO A 21 -9.50 18.62 1.70
C PRO A 21 -9.86 17.93 0.38
N THR A 22 -10.25 18.73 -0.61
CA THR A 22 -10.71 18.25 -1.93
C THR A 22 -9.56 17.71 -2.81
N ASN A 23 -8.30 17.91 -2.40
CA ASN A 23 -7.10 17.54 -3.15
C ASN A 23 -6.23 16.57 -2.34
N LEU A 24 -6.70 15.34 -2.15
CA LEU A 24 -5.87 14.29 -1.58
C LEU A 24 -4.86 13.81 -2.61
N LYS A 25 -3.57 13.88 -2.24
CA LYS A 25 -2.49 13.28 -3.02
C LYS A 25 -2.50 11.76 -2.84
N THR A 26 -2.22 11.04 -3.90
CA THR A 26 -2.10 9.58 -3.85
C THR A 26 -0.98 9.17 -2.88
N PRO A 27 -1.24 8.25 -1.92
CA PRO A 27 -0.21 7.68 -1.08
C PRO A 27 0.81 6.90 -1.92
N GLU A 28 2.06 6.93 -1.48
CA GLU A 28 3.12 6.14 -2.09
C GLU A 28 3.21 4.79 -1.35
N VAL A 29 3.21 3.70 -2.11
CA VAL A 29 3.32 2.34 -1.57
C VAL A 29 4.62 1.76 -2.08
N SER A 30 5.50 1.30 -1.19
CA SER A 30 6.79 0.73 -1.56
C SER A 30 7.01 -0.64 -0.93
N PHE A 31 7.79 -1.45 -1.61
CA PHE A 31 8.25 -2.74 -1.12
C PHE A 31 9.37 -2.56 -0.10
N VAL A 32 9.29 -3.26 1.03
CA VAL A 32 10.30 -3.24 2.10
C VAL A 32 11.04 -4.56 2.22
N GLY A 33 10.33 -5.68 2.09
CA GLY A 33 10.95 -6.99 2.24
C GLY A 33 9.98 -8.15 1.99
N LEU A 34 10.56 -9.33 1.90
CA LEU A 34 9.86 -10.58 1.63
C LEU A 34 10.33 -11.67 2.58
N LYS A 35 9.42 -12.49 3.07
CA LYS A 35 9.70 -13.67 3.87
C LYS A 35 8.88 -14.85 3.37
N THR A 36 9.51 -15.98 3.14
CA THR A 36 8.82 -17.22 2.80
C THR A 36 8.20 -17.83 4.07
N LEU A 37 6.89 -18.08 4.03
CA LEU A 37 6.16 -18.76 5.11
C LEU A 37 6.07 -20.26 4.85
N GLU A 38 5.57 -20.61 3.66
CA GLU A 38 5.41 -22.00 3.23
C GLU A 38 5.81 -22.10 1.77
N ALA A 39 6.54 -23.16 1.43
CA ALA A 39 6.93 -23.45 0.06
C ALA A 39 6.45 -24.84 -0.34
N SER A 40 5.67 -24.93 -1.40
CA SER A 40 5.37 -26.16 -2.12
C SER A 40 5.90 -26.07 -3.55
N VAL A 41 5.84 -27.17 -4.30
CA VAL A 41 6.32 -27.21 -5.69
C VAL A 41 5.54 -26.27 -6.61
N PHE A 42 4.25 -26.02 -6.31
CA PHE A 42 3.35 -25.28 -7.18
C PHE A 42 2.90 -23.93 -6.61
N GLU A 43 2.93 -23.78 -5.29
CA GLU A 43 2.39 -22.60 -4.62
C GLU A 43 3.29 -22.23 -3.44
N GLN A 44 3.59 -20.95 -3.32
CA GLN A 44 4.35 -20.41 -2.20
C GLN A 44 3.52 -19.36 -1.49
N LYS A 45 3.43 -19.49 -0.17
CA LYS A 45 2.89 -18.44 0.68
C LYS A 45 4.03 -17.57 1.17
N LEU A 46 3.94 -16.31 0.88
CA LEU A 46 4.95 -15.31 1.21
C LEU A 46 4.32 -14.24 2.10
N GLU A 47 5.10 -13.75 3.05
CA GLU A 47 4.79 -12.53 3.78
C GLU A 47 5.56 -11.39 3.14
N VAL A 48 4.81 -10.43 2.59
CA VAL A 48 5.36 -9.23 1.95
C VAL A 48 5.23 -8.08 2.92
N ARG A 49 6.36 -7.45 3.25
CA ARG A 49 6.37 -6.20 4.01
C ARG A 49 6.35 -5.02 3.07
N MET A 50 5.39 -4.16 3.28
CA MET A 50 5.18 -2.96 2.49
C MET A 50 5.13 -1.74 3.40
N LYS A 51 5.46 -0.58 2.84
CA LYS A 51 5.39 0.72 3.49
C LYS A 51 4.46 1.63 2.70
N VAL A 52 3.58 2.33 3.41
CA VAL A 52 2.72 3.37 2.86
C VAL A 52 3.18 4.71 3.41
N ARG A 53 3.50 5.66 2.52
CA ARG A 53 3.78 7.05 2.84
C ARG A 53 2.57 7.92 2.49
N ASN A 54 2.10 8.67 3.46
CA ASN A 54 0.99 9.59 3.31
C ASN A 54 1.49 11.02 3.10
N PRO A 55 1.41 11.58 1.87
CA PRO A 55 1.84 12.95 1.60
C PRO A 55 0.84 14.00 2.06
N ASN A 56 -0.32 13.59 2.58
CA ASN A 56 -1.41 14.48 2.97
C ASN A 56 -1.24 15.02 4.40
N SER A 57 -1.87 16.15 4.66
CA SER A 57 -1.88 16.78 6.00
C SER A 57 -2.94 16.21 6.96
N ILE A 58 -3.65 15.17 6.54
CA ILE A 58 -4.62 14.43 7.34
C ILE A 58 -4.18 12.97 7.46
N GLU A 59 -4.59 12.31 8.52
CA GLU A 59 -4.38 10.87 8.68
C GLU A 59 -5.13 10.08 7.60
N LEU A 60 -4.54 8.98 7.19
CA LEU A 60 -5.12 8.05 6.22
C LEU A 60 -5.49 6.75 6.93
N PRO A 61 -6.74 6.58 7.35
CA PRO A 61 -7.24 5.31 7.86
C PRO A 61 -7.40 4.32 6.70
N VAL A 62 -6.60 3.25 6.73
CA VAL A 62 -6.65 2.15 5.77
C VAL A 62 -7.39 0.99 6.40
N ASN A 63 -8.39 0.45 5.72
CA ASN A 63 -9.19 -0.68 6.17
C ASN A 63 -9.09 -1.90 5.24
N GLY A 64 -8.22 -1.83 4.24
CA GLY A 64 -7.93 -2.93 3.35
C GLY A 64 -6.93 -2.56 2.27
N LEU A 65 -6.30 -3.59 1.72
CA LEU A 65 -5.35 -3.49 0.62
C LEU A 65 -5.57 -4.66 -0.33
N ASP A 66 -5.58 -4.37 -1.61
CA ASP A 66 -5.51 -5.34 -2.71
C ASP A 66 -4.26 -5.01 -3.52
N VAL A 67 -3.41 -5.99 -3.78
CA VAL A 67 -2.17 -5.80 -4.52
C VAL A 67 -1.91 -6.95 -5.49
N ASP A 68 -1.53 -6.59 -6.70
CA ASP A 68 -0.94 -7.46 -7.71
C ASP A 68 0.55 -7.13 -7.84
N ILE A 69 1.38 -8.15 -7.81
CA ILE A 69 2.85 -8.04 -7.86
C ILE A 69 3.33 -8.70 -9.14
N GLU A 70 4.04 -7.94 -9.95
CA GLU A 70 4.75 -8.42 -11.14
C GLU A 70 6.26 -8.45 -10.87
N LEU A 71 6.97 -9.48 -11.31
CA LEU A 71 8.43 -9.59 -11.30
C LEU A 71 8.93 -9.90 -12.72
N ALA A 72 9.97 -9.20 -13.13
CA ALA A 72 10.54 -9.34 -14.49
C ALA A 72 9.48 -9.20 -15.62
N GLY A 73 8.42 -8.40 -15.37
CA GLY A 73 7.30 -8.20 -16.29
C GLY A 73 6.27 -9.35 -16.31
N GLU A 74 6.38 -10.33 -15.43
CA GLU A 74 5.43 -11.44 -15.30
C GLU A 74 4.61 -11.34 -14.01
N PRO A 75 3.32 -11.73 -14.02
CA PRO A 75 2.53 -11.87 -12.82
C PRO A 75 3.21 -12.83 -11.84
N PHE A 76 3.46 -12.37 -10.64
CA PHE A 76 4.17 -13.15 -9.62
C PHE A 76 3.28 -13.54 -8.45
N ALA A 77 2.60 -12.56 -7.84
CA ALA A 77 1.79 -12.79 -6.65
C ALA A 77 0.59 -11.86 -6.60
N ARG A 78 -0.42 -12.29 -5.88
CA ARG A 78 -1.57 -11.49 -5.53
C ARG A 78 -1.88 -11.62 -4.05
N GLY A 79 -2.24 -10.50 -3.43
CA GLY A 79 -2.64 -10.47 -2.03
C GLY A 79 -3.79 -9.53 -1.77
N VAL A 80 -4.62 -9.92 -0.80
CA VAL A 80 -5.69 -9.10 -0.25
C VAL A 80 -5.57 -9.11 1.26
N SER A 81 -5.62 -7.95 1.88
CA SER A 81 -5.61 -7.80 3.33
C SER A 81 -6.77 -6.91 3.77
N ALA A 82 -7.51 -7.37 4.77
CA ALA A 82 -8.54 -6.60 5.46
C ALA A 82 -8.04 -6.03 6.80
N ARG A 83 -6.73 -5.98 7.01
CA ARG A 83 -6.14 -5.44 8.24
C ARG A 83 -6.28 -3.93 8.26
N GLU A 84 -6.86 -3.41 9.34
CA GLU A 84 -6.99 -1.97 9.56
C GLU A 84 -5.72 -1.40 10.18
N PHE A 85 -5.27 -0.26 9.66
CA PHE A 85 -4.18 0.55 10.23
C PHE A 85 -4.34 2.02 9.84
N VAL A 86 -3.61 2.91 10.50
CA VAL A 86 -3.62 4.34 10.20
C VAL A 86 -2.24 4.77 9.77
N VAL A 87 -2.17 5.48 8.64
CA VAL A 87 -0.95 6.16 8.21
C VAL A 87 -1.02 7.61 8.69
N PRO A 88 -0.12 8.06 9.57
CA PRO A 88 -0.13 9.42 10.10
C PRO A 88 -0.08 10.48 9.00
N ALA A 89 -0.59 11.67 9.29
CA ALA A 89 -0.45 12.83 8.41
C ALA A 89 1.03 13.10 8.13
N ARG A 90 1.41 13.21 6.86
CA ARG A 90 2.80 13.40 6.39
C ARG A 90 3.78 12.35 6.95
N GLY A 91 3.27 11.19 7.34
CA GLY A 91 4.00 10.09 7.96
C GLY A 91 3.98 8.83 7.11
N GLU A 92 4.52 7.77 7.68
CA GLU A 92 4.65 6.46 7.09
C GLU A 92 4.11 5.39 8.05
N ALA A 93 3.64 4.27 7.48
CA ALA A 93 3.28 3.08 8.23
C ALA A 93 3.74 1.84 7.46
N GLU A 94 4.30 0.86 8.17
CA GLU A 94 4.64 -0.44 7.62
C GLU A 94 3.57 -1.46 7.99
N PHE A 95 3.34 -2.41 7.09
CA PHE A 95 2.43 -3.52 7.33
C PHE A 95 2.90 -4.76 6.58
N ASP A 96 2.58 -5.91 7.16
CA ASP A 96 2.84 -7.20 6.54
C ASP A 96 1.54 -7.76 5.97
N MET A 97 1.61 -8.38 4.79
CA MET A 97 0.49 -9.08 4.19
C MET A 97 0.93 -10.42 3.61
N ASN A 98 0.04 -11.41 3.71
CA ASN A 98 0.27 -12.69 3.09
C ASN A 98 -0.16 -12.63 1.63
N VAL A 99 0.69 -13.11 0.75
CA VAL A 99 0.41 -13.25 -0.67
C VAL A 99 0.63 -14.70 -1.11
N THR A 100 -0.16 -15.12 -2.07
CA THR A 100 0.05 -16.40 -2.75
C THR A 100 0.81 -16.12 -4.05
N ALA A 101 1.97 -16.74 -4.20
CA ALA A 101 2.83 -16.58 -5.36
C ALA A 101 2.81 -17.83 -6.23
N ASN A 102 2.64 -17.64 -7.54
CA ASN A 102 2.97 -18.65 -8.53
C ASN A 102 4.43 -18.45 -8.97
N ALA A 103 5.34 -19.02 -8.19
CA ALA A 103 6.77 -18.80 -8.38
C ALA A 103 7.32 -19.46 -9.66
N ALA A 104 6.65 -20.46 -10.22
CA ALA A 104 7.18 -21.27 -11.29
C ALA A 104 7.50 -20.45 -12.55
N THR A 105 6.57 -19.60 -13.01
CA THR A 105 6.75 -18.81 -14.24
C THR A 105 7.81 -17.72 -14.06
N ALA A 106 7.75 -16.99 -12.93
CA ALA A 106 8.71 -15.94 -12.64
C ALA A 106 10.13 -16.49 -12.44
N LEU A 107 10.27 -17.60 -11.71
CA LEU A 107 11.57 -18.26 -11.51
C LEU A 107 12.17 -18.80 -12.80
N LEU A 108 11.38 -19.40 -13.67
CA LEU A 108 11.87 -19.87 -14.98
C LEU A 108 12.43 -18.72 -15.82
N LYS A 109 11.77 -17.56 -15.80
CA LYS A 109 12.23 -16.38 -16.51
C LYS A 109 13.49 -15.78 -15.89
N ILE A 110 13.52 -15.65 -14.56
CA ILE A 110 14.68 -15.15 -13.80
C ILE A 110 15.92 -16.06 -14.03
N VAL A 111 15.73 -17.38 -14.02
CA VAL A 111 16.81 -18.34 -14.25
C VAL A 111 17.24 -18.37 -15.72
N GLY A 112 16.29 -18.21 -16.65
CA GLY A 112 16.55 -18.14 -18.09
C GLY A 112 17.31 -16.89 -18.52
N GLU A 113 17.02 -15.77 -17.90
CA GLU A 113 17.64 -14.47 -18.17
C GLU A 113 18.82 -14.18 -17.23
N ARG A 114 19.79 -15.08 -17.09
CA ARG A 114 20.96 -15.01 -16.19
C ARG A 114 21.72 -13.66 -16.13
N LYS A 115 21.21 -12.60 -16.73
CA LYS A 115 21.85 -11.28 -16.87
C LYS A 115 21.17 -10.15 -16.12
N SER A 116 20.03 -10.37 -15.49
CA SER A 116 19.25 -9.26 -14.90
C SER A 116 19.30 -9.27 -13.38
N ASP A 117 20.42 -8.86 -12.82
CA ASP A 117 20.48 -8.38 -11.45
C ASP A 117 20.77 -6.87 -11.51
N PRO A 118 19.90 -5.99 -11.03
CA PRO A 118 18.67 -6.25 -10.27
C PRO A 118 17.43 -6.56 -11.15
N ILE A 119 16.46 -7.25 -10.56
CA ILE A 119 15.18 -7.60 -11.20
C ILE A 119 14.18 -6.48 -11.00
N GLY A 120 13.49 -6.09 -12.09
CA GLY A 120 12.38 -5.16 -12.05
C GLY A 120 11.16 -5.75 -11.35
N TYR A 121 10.51 -4.97 -10.48
CA TYR A 121 9.20 -5.28 -9.93
C TYR A 121 8.20 -4.18 -10.24
N LYS A 122 6.93 -4.55 -10.24
CA LYS A 122 5.81 -3.62 -10.32
C LYS A 122 4.73 -4.04 -9.35
N LEU A 123 4.25 -3.07 -8.56
CA LEU A 123 3.13 -3.21 -7.64
C LEU A 123 1.97 -2.41 -8.20
N LYS A 124 0.82 -3.03 -8.31
CA LYS A 124 -0.45 -2.36 -8.65
C LYS A 124 -1.47 -2.74 -7.61
N GLY A 125 -2.28 -1.78 -7.18
CA GLY A 125 -3.27 -2.13 -6.18
C GLY A 125 -4.20 -1.00 -5.81
N LYS A 126 -4.96 -1.23 -4.74
CA LYS A 126 -5.94 -0.32 -4.20
C LYS A 126 -5.88 -0.33 -2.68
N LEU A 127 -5.74 0.85 -2.10
CA LEU A 127 -5.95 1.07 -0.66
C LEU A 127 -7.43 1.37 -0.43
N SER A 128 -8.08 0.60 0.41
CA SER A 128 -9.44 0.90 0.88
C SER A 128 -9.36 1.83 2.09
N THR A 129 -10.19 2.87 2.12
CA THR A 129 -10.20 3.89 3.17
C THR A 129 -11.62 4.30 3.54
N LYS A 130 -11.76 4.93 4.71
CA LYS A 130 -13.04 5.49 5.21
C LYS A 130 -13.05 7.02 5.22
N ILE A 131 -12.26 7.68 4.37
CA ILE A 131 -12.20 9.15 4.34
C ILE A 131 -13.39 9.69 3.51
N GLY A 132 -14.43 10.17 4.20
CA GLY A 132 -15.59 10.76 3.57
C GLY A 132 -16.23 9.85 2.50
N MET A 133 -16.34 10.36 1.27
CA MET A 133 -16.85 9.60 0.12
C MET A 133 -15.76 8.78 -0.59
N LEU A 134 -14.49 9.00 -0.29
CA LEU A 134 -13.36 8.30 -0.89
C LEU A 134 -13.24 6.91 -0.26
N ARG A 135 -13.59 5.88 -1.01
CA ARG A 135 -13.56 4.49 -0.54
C ARG A 135 -12.33 3.73 -0.97
N THR A 136 -11.71 4.15 -2.07
CA THR A 136 -10.60 3.41 -2.68
C THR A 136 -9.63 4.37 -3.33
N ILE A 137 -8.34 4.17 -3.06
CA ILE A 137 -7.24 4.93 -3.65
C ILE A 137 -6.37 3.94 -4.44
N PRO A 138 -6.35 4.03 -5.78
CA PRO A 138 -5.45 3.21 -6.58
C PRO A 138 -4.01 3.68 -6.41
N PHE A 139 -3.07 2.74 -6.49
CA PHE A 139 -1.64 3.03 -6.53
C PHE A 139 -0.92 2.14 -7.54
N GLU A 140 0.17 2.63 -8.06
CA GLU A 140 1.12 1.88 -8.89
C GLU A 140 2.52 2.32 -8.51
N GLU A 141 3.40 1.35 -8.26
CA GLU A 141 4.80 1.56 -7.91
C GLU A 141 5.67 0.58 -8.68
N SER A 142 6.87 0.99 -9.05
CA SER A 142 7.83 0.12 -9.72
C SER A 142 9.25 0.42 -9.24
N GLY A 143 10.06 -0.60 -9.23
CA GLY A 143 11.45 -0.49 -8.79
C GLY A 143 12.25 -1.71 -9.20
N THR A 144 13.41 -1.85 -8.57
CA THR A 144 14.28 -3.00 -8.77
C THR A 144 14.66 -3.66 -7.45
N LEU A 145 14.79 -4.98 -7.46
CA LEU A 145 15.20 -5.79 -6.32
C LEU A 145 16.44 -6.61 -6.68
N PRO A 146 17.45 -6.70 -5.78
CA PRO A 146 18.51 -7.67 -5.93
C PRO A 146 17.96 -9.09 -5.89
N VAL A 147 18.45 -10.00 -6.74
CA VAL A 147 18.02 -11.41 -6.76
C VAL A 147 18.20 -12.07 -5.39
N ALA A 148 19.22 -11.66 -4.64
CA ALA A 148 19.48 -12.17 -3.30
C ALA A 148 18.33 -11.98 -2.31
N ASP A 149 17.58 -10.90 -2.44
CA ASP A 149 16.45 -10.57 -1.56
C ASP A 149 15.23 -11.45 -1.87
N LEU A 150 15.07 -11.87 -3.14
CA LEU A 150 14.03 -12.81 -3.56
C LEU A 150 14.30 -14.24 -3.08
N LEU A 151 15.57 -14.60 -2.90
CA LEU A 151 15.98 -15.94 -2.46
C LEU A 151 16.05 -16.08 -0.93
N GLY A 152 15.53 -15.11 -0.18
CA GLY A 152 15.42 -15.16 1.26
C GLY A 152 16.75 -15.05 2.02
N LYS A 153 17.78 -14.52 1.38
CA LYS A 153 19.03 -14.21 2.06
C LYS A 153 18.83 -12.95 2.89
N LYS A 154 18.82 -13.12 4.21
CA LYS A 154 18.69 -12.05 5.21
C LYS A 154 19.60 -10.87 4.84
N PRO A 155 19.11 -9.61 4.82
CA PRO A 155 19.98 -8.47 4.65
C PRO A 155 21.01 -8.49 5.78
N LYS A 156 22.30 -8.41 5.43
CA LYS A 156 23.36 -8.19 6.40
C LYS A 156 23.10 -6.84 7.04
N GLY A 157 22.73 -6.85 8.30
CA GLY A 157 22.57 -5.64 9.09
C GLY A 157 23.87 -4.83 9.09
N SER A 158 23.68 -3.55 8.88
CA SER A 158 24.64 -2.50 9.28
C SER A 158 24.31 -2.08 10.69
#